data_1ba2614ef6d86c2a54ba23460a1ac8aa
#
_entry.id   1ba2614ef6d86c2a54ba23460a1ac8aa
#
_cell.length_a   1.000
_cell.length_b   1.000
_cell.length_c   1.000
_cell.angle_alpha   90.00
_cell.angle_beta   90.00
_cell.angle_gamma   90.00
#
_symmetry.space_group_name_H-M   'P 1'
#
loop_
_entity.id
_entity.type
_entity.pdbx_description
1 polymer ?
#
loop_
_entity_poly.entity_id
_entity_poly.type
_entity_poly.pdbx_seq_one_letter_code
_entity_poly.pdbx_strand_id
1 'polypeptide(L)'
;MGQRGQGLEGQSVQSGPASWAELVQSTSSKLVRFRGPAGEPYCPAVEEVRGEQMRSWQHTVVLDPSRSEPLFLQLSDALQQDIRCGRLRPGTRLPGSRSLAETLGVHRNTVLAGYGELIAQGWLNTRPAGGTFVARDLPPGSTRMPRERLKARLSLAPGFPLGPPVPSARIPDFPPDVLVLAKGAPDVRRMPAAELSRAYRRALARHGRALLGYGDPRGHPRLRAALAEMLASTRALPASEETVFITRGSQMALDLIARALLGPGDVVAVEGLGHPGAWAALRLTGASLVPVPADAHGVNVAALASLAEQRPLRAIYLTPHHQFPTTSVLPAARRMALLELARRHRTVVIEDDYDHEFHYDGRPVLPLASRDEAGVVIYVGTLSKVLAPGLRIGYLVAPGALIARITELRVSTDLQGDQAHECAVAELFEDGDLVRHVRRMRRVYRGRRDALVEALRTHLGSVVQVMPPAGGMALWARVDPAVDLDRWSERGVEHGVGFLPGRRYAFDGGQVHAVRLGFTPLDEQELDEAARRMATALREMAPRSSQARGASQGS
;
A
#
# COMPACT_ATOMS: atom_id res chain seq x y z
N MET A 1 32.86 -57.12 -39.93
CA MET A 1 34.05 -56.45 -40.49
C MET A 1 34.17 -55.15 -39.75
N GLY A 2 35.00 -55.01 -38.82
CA GLY A 2 36.45 -55.00 -38.71
C GLY A 2 36.84 -53.58 -38.41
N GLN A 3 37.33 -53.38 -37.31
CA GLN A 3 38.58 -53.27 -36.56
C GLN A 3 38.80 -51.77 -36.19
N ARG A 4 38.91 -51.50 -34.86
CA ARG A 4 40.14 -51.25 -34.07
C ARG A 4 40.87 -49.91 -34.33
N GLY A 5 41.12 -49.23 -33.23
CA GLY A 5 42.33 -48.47 -32.96
C GLY A 5 42.13 -47.40 -31.88
N GLN A 6 42.49 -47.73 -30.63
CA GLN A 6 43.50 -47.12 -29.73
C GLN A 6 43.51 -45.59 -29.76
N GLY A 7 43.21 -44.79 -28.70
CA GLY A 7 43.84 -44.85 -27.36
C GLY A 7 44.82 -43.69 -27.26
N LEU A 8 44.49 -42.65 -26.49
CA LEU A 8 45.47 -41.79 -25.78
C LEU A 8 44.80 -41.10 -24.60
N GLU A 9 45.33 -41.40 -23.44
CA GLU A 9 45.07 -40.76 -22.15
C GLU A 9 45.51 -39.31 -22.15
N GLY A 10 44.82 -38.45 -21.41
CA GLY A 10 45.31 -37.09 -21.18
C GLY A 10 44.42 -36.27 -20.23
N GLN A 11 44.62 -36.48 -18.96
CA GLN A 11 44.51 -35.51 -17.85
C GLN A 11 43.26 -34.63 -17.76
N SER A 12 42.46 -34.95 -16.78
CA SER A 12 41.42 -34.14 -16.14
C SER A 12 42.03 -32.90 -15.44
N VAL A 13 41.55 -31.73 -15.81
CA VAL A 13 41.63 -30.55 -14.93
C VAL A 13 40.23 -30.24 -14.49
N GLN A 14 39.91 -30.65 -13.26
CA GLN A 14 38.73 -30.17 -12.51
C GLN A 14 39.04 -28.77 -12.01
N SER A 15 38.27 -27.78 -12.40
CA SER A 15 38.00 -26.56 -11.65
C SER A 15 36.59 -26.13 -11.90
N GLY A 16 35.67 -26.65 -11.07
CA GLY A 16 34.32 -26.14 -10.95
C GLY A 16 34.31 -24.85 -10.12
N PRO A 17 33.41 -23.92 -10.38
CA PRO A 17 33.30 -22.69 -9.59
C PRO A 17 32.80 -23.01 -8.19
N ALA A 18 33.47 -22.46 -7.16
CA ALA A 18 33.09 -22.52 -5.77
C ALA A 18 31.63 -22.04 -5.57
N SER A 19 30.89 -22.78 -4.80
CA SER A 19 29.48 -22.47 -4.52
C SER A 19 29.39 -21.24 -3.61
N TRP A 20 28.37 -20.43 -3.83
CA TRP A 20 28.02 -19.27 -2.98
C TRP A 20 27.86 -19.61 -1.49
N ALA A 21 27.72 -20.88 -1.13
CA ALA A 21 27.66 -21.37 0.23
C ALA A 21 28.99 -21.27 0.97
N GLU A 22 30.11 -21.39 0.30
CA GLU A 22 31.45 -21.29 0.91
C GLU A 22 31.88 -19.83 1.14
N LEU A 23 31.36 -18.87 0.35
CA LEU A 23 31.63 -17.45 0.54
C LEU A 23 30.88 -16.85 1.73
N VAL A 24 29.77 -17.45 2.16
CA VAL A 24 28.97 -16.99 3.32
C VAL A 24 29.49 -17.58 4.64
N GLN A 25 30.19 -18.71 4.62
CA GLN A 25 30.71 -19.33 5.84
C GLN A 25 32.02 -18.72 6.35
N SER A 26 32.76 -17.94 5.54
CA SER A 26 34.05 -17.34 5.96
C SER A 26 33.92 -16.01 6.70
N THR A 27 32.70 -15.45 6.85
CA THR A 27 32.45 -14.17 7.54
C THR A 27 31.70 -14.29 8.89
N SER A 28 31.43 -15.51 9.34
CA SER A 28 30.69 -15.73 10.62
C SER A 28 31.58 -16.33 11.71
N SER A 29 32.62 -15.64 12.12
CA SER A 29 33.24 -15.95 13.41
C SER A 29 34.12 -14.81 13.88
N LYS A 30 33.55 -13.91 14.69
CA LYS A 30 34.11 -13.25 15.88
C LYS A 30 33.19 -12.09 16.33
N LEU A 31 32.06 -12.42 16.91
CA LEU A 31 31.34 -11.50 17.81
C LEU A 31 31.96 -11.63 19.20
N VAL A 32 32.94 -10.79 19.52
CA VAL A 32 33.41 -10.58 20.87
C VAL A 32 32.48 -9.57 21.52
N ARG A 33 31.68 -10.02 22.49
CA ARG A 33 30.85 -9.16 23.35
C ARG A 33 31.74 -8.46 24.35
N PHE A 34 31.93 -7.17 24.21
CA PHE A 34 32.45 -6.33 25.31
C PHE A 34 31.28 -5.80 26.14
N ARG A 35 31.28 -6.12 27.44
CA ARG A 35 30.42 -5.45 28.42
C ARG A 35 31.21 -4.28 29.03
N GLY A 36 30.67 -3.08 28.93
CA GLY A 36 31.13 -1.91 29.67
C GLY A 36 30.61 -1.93 31.11
N PRO A 37 31.21 -1.19 32.02
CA PRO A 37 30.95 -1.27 33.46
C PRO A 37 29.72 -0.47 33.93
N ALA A 38 28.66 -0.35 33.19
CA ALA A 38 27.42 0.31 33.63
C ALA A 38 26.15 -0.12 32.89
N GLY A 39 26.03 -1.38 32.43
CA GLY A 39 24.72 -1.97 32.15
C GLY A 39 23.91 -1.37 30.97
N GLU A 40 24.38 -0.37 30.26
CA GLU A 40 23.67 0.22 29.11
C GLU A 40 24.14 -0.38 27.78
N PRO A 41 23.23 -0.53 26.75
CA PRO A 41 23.59 -1.13 25.48
C PRO A 41 24.46 -0.15 24.70
N TYR A 42 25.74 -0.46 24.54
CA TYR A 42 26.68 0.24 23.66
C TYR A 42 26.38 -0.11 22.22
N CYS A 43 26.02 0.87 21.43
CA CYS A 43 25.77 0.76 20.00
C CYS A 43 27.07 1.07 19.21
N PRO A 44 27.72 0.09 18.54
CA PRO A 44 28.96 0.34 17.77
C PRO A 44 28.65 0.84 16.36
N ALA A 45 27.96 1.97 16.22
CA ALA A 45 27.51 2.44 14.91
C ALA A 45 28.37 3.58 14.31
N VAL A 46 29.60 3.80 14.74
CA VAL A 46 30.40 4.96 14.29
C VAL A 46 31.65 4.58 13.44
N GLU A 47 32.14 3.36 13.46
CA GLU A 47 33.36 3.00 12.71
C GLU A 47 33.14 2.28 11.37
N GLU A 48 32.04 1.56 11.16
CA GLU A 48 31.77 0.91 9.86
C GLU A 48 31.30 1.88 8.77
N VAL A 49 30.75 3.05 9.12
CA VAL A 49 30.32 4.08 8.16
C VAL A 49 31.49 4.76 7.43
N ARG A 50 32.72 4.64 7.95
CA ARG A 50 33.92 5.25 7.31
C ARG A 50 34.43 4.51 6.07
N GLY A 51 34.17 3.24 5.94
CA GLY A 51 34.64 2.42 4.82
C GLY A 51 33.78 2.49 3.56
N GLU A 52 32.46 2.58 3.73
CA GLU A 52 31.51 2.60 2.61
C GLU A 52 31.36 3.98 1.95
N GLN A 53 31.50 5.06 2.70
CA GLN A 53 31.49 6.42 2.12
C GLN A 53 32.70 6.73 1.25
N MET A 54 33.81 6.01 1.37
CA MET A 54 35.00 6.20 0.52
C MET A 54 34.89 5.54 -0.87
N ARG A 55 33.95 4.59 -1.06
CA ARG A 55 33.83 3.88 -2.34
C ARG A 55 32.83 4.52 -3.31
N SER A 56 31.88 5.32 -2.83
CA SER A 56 30.78 5.84 -3.66
C SER A 56 31.15 7.06 -4.53
N TRP A 57 32.09 7.90 -4.12
CA TRP A 57 32.47 9.08 -4.92
C TRP A 57 33.43 8.77 -6.07
N GLN A 58 34.22 7.67 -6.00
CA GLN A 58 35.15 7.25 -7.04
C GLN A 58 34.46 6.97 -8.37
N HIS A 59 33.19 6.62 -8.35
CA HIS A 59 32.38 6.37 -9.55
C HIS A 59 31.81 7.65 -10.19
N THR A 60 31.98 8.81 -9.59
CA THR A 60 31.46 10.08 -10.11
C THR A 60 32.48 10.90 -10.89
N VAL A 61 33.75 10.57 -10.81
CA VAL A 61 34.82 11.23 -11.60
C VAL A 61 34.91 10.55 -12.95
N VAL A 62 34.40 11.20 -13.98
CA VAL A 62 34.53 10.76 -15.37
C VAL A 62 35.55 11.68 -16.07
N LEU A 63 36.61 11.09 -16.60
CA LEU A 63 37.62 11.81 -17.37
C LEU A 63 37.43 11.48 -18.85
N ASP A 64 37.47 12.49 -19.71
CA ASP A 64 37.27 12.34 -21.15
C ASP A 64 38.56 12.72 -21.89
N PRO A 65 39.34 11.71 -22.41
CA PRO A 65 40.56 11.95 -23.16
C PRO A 65 40.36 12.70 -24.48
N SER A 66 39.14 12.78 -25.00
CA SER A 66 38.81 13.46 -26.24
C SER A 66 38.70 14.98 -26.12
N ARG A 67 38.60 15.51 -24.89
CA ARG A 67 38.52 16.94 -24.62
C ARG A 67 39.89 17.60 -24.82
N SER A 68 39.87 18.85 -25.26
CA SER A 68 41.07 19.70 -25.37
C SER A 68 41.72 20.02 -24.02
N GLU A 69 40.99 19.86 -22.93
CA GLU A 69 41.46 20.11 -21.58
C GLU A 69 42.26 18.94 -21.03
N PRO A 70 43.48 19.16 -20.50
CA PRO A 70 44.31 18.11 -19.93
C PRO A 70 43.60 17.31 -18.82
N LEU A 71 43.77 15.99 -18.79
CA LEU A 71 43.11 15.09 -17.83
C LEU A 71 43.37 15.44 -16.37
N PHE A 72 44.52 16.03 -16.03
CA PHE A 72 44.78 16.44 -14.64
C PHE A 72 43.95 17.65 -14.21
N LEU A 73 43.60 18.57 -15.13
CA LEU A 73 42.71 19.68 -14.87
C LEU A 73 41.25 19.18 -14.73
N GLN A 74 40.80 18.27 -15.61
CA GLN A 74 39.49 17.64 -15.47
C GLN A 74 39.34 16.94 -14.11
N LEU A 75 40.38 16.25 -13.64
CA LEU A 75 40.43 15.61 -12.33
C LEU A 75 40.35 16.66 -11.20
N SER A 76 41.14 17.74 -11.33
CA SER A 76 41.18 18.82 -10.37
C SER A 76 39.80 19.47 -10.23
N ASP A 77 39.14 19.80 -11.34
CA ASP A 77 37.82 20.43 -11.35
C ASP A 77 36.75 19.50 -10.80
N ALA A 78 36.76 18.23 -11.13
CA ALA A 78 35.83 17.24 -10.61
C ALA A 78 35.95 17.12 -9.09
N LEU A 79 37.17 17.02 -8.55
CA LEU A 79 37.40 16.96 -7.11
C LEU A 79 37.04 18.27 -6.39
N GLN A 80 37.38 19.42 -7.00
CA GLN A 80 36.98 20.73 -6.47
C GLN A 80 35.46 20.87 -6.39
N GLN A 81 34.74 20.42 -7.42
CA GLN A 81 33.29 20.42 -7.44
C GLN A 81 32.73 19.49 -6.36
N ASP A 82 33.31 18.33 -6.13
CA ASP A 82 32.92 17.41 -5.07
C ASP A 82 33.11 17.97 -3.67
N ILE A 83 34.19 18.75 -3.48
CA ILE A 83 34.43 19.48 -2.24
C ILE A 83 33.39 20.61 -2.06
N ARG A 84 33.14 21.41 -3.11
CA ARG A 84 32.14 22.49 -3.09
C ARG A 84 30.73 21.98 -2.83
N CYS A 85 30.35 20.84 -3.43
CA CYS A 85 29.05 20.22 -3.22
C CYS A 85 28.95 19.44 -1.89
N GLY A 86 30.04 19.35 -1.11
CA GLY A 86 30.07 18.66 0.17
C GLY A 86 30.08 17.13 0.08
N ARG A 87 30.26 16.55 -1.12
CA ARG A 87 30.52 15.13 -1.30
C ARG A 87 31.85 14.73 -0.66
N LEU A 88 32.89 15.54 -0.86
CA LEU A 88 34.17 15.44 -0.15
C LEU A 88 34.21 16.49 0.97
N ARG A 89 34.15 16.04 2.21
CA ARG A 89 34.12 16.93 3.38
C ARG A 89 35.53 17.39 3.78
N PRO A 90 35.70 18.57 4.38
CA PRO A 90 36.95 18.97 5.01
C PRO A 90 37.47 17.89 5.95
N GLY A 91 38.76 17.54 5.81
CA GLY A 91 39.42 16.48 6.55
C GLY A 91 39.23 15.06 5.98
N THR A 92 38.46 14.88 4.91
CA THR A 92 38.35 13.57 4.23
C THR A 92 39.70 13.18 3.63
N ARG A 93 40.13 11.95 3.89
CA ARG A 93 41.34 11.36 3.27
C ARG A 93 41.01 10.93 1.85
N LEU A 94 41.81 11.37 0.88
CA LEU A 94 41.74 10.94 -0.51
C LEU A 94 42.54 9.65 -0.73
N PRO A 95 42.19 8.85 -1.78
CA PRO A 95 42.99 7.71 -2.17
C PRO A 95 44.45 8.09 -2.52
N GLY A 96 45.36 7.17 -2.32
CA GLY A 96 46.72 7.35 -2.79
C GLY A 96 46.79 7.49 -4.33
N SER A 97 47.77 8.25 -4.83
CA SER A 97 47.87 8.53 -6.27
C SER A 97 47.96 7.26 -7.15
N ARG A 98 48.51 6.17 -6.65
CA ARG A 98 48.54 4.90 -7.37
C ARG A 98 47.16 4.26 -7.46
N SER A 99 46.47 4.17 -6.33
CA SER A 99 45.13 3.57 -6.26
C SER A 99 44.11 4.38 -7.07
N LEU A 100 44.15 5.71 -7.01
CA LEU A 100 43.22 6.55 -7.79
C LEU A 100 43.53 6.46 -9.30
N ALA A 101 44.80 6.42 -9.69
CA ALA A 101 45.21 6.26 -11.07
C ALA A 101 44.71 4.92 -11.67
N GLU A 102 44.83 3.83 -10.90
CA GLU A 102 44.29 2.52 -11.25
C GLU A 102 42.77 2.53 -11.39
N THR A 103 42.08 3.14 -10.45
CA THR A 103 40.61 3.25 -10.47
C THR A 103 40.10 4.06 -11.67
N LEU A 104 40.79 5.14 -12.05
CA LEU A 104 40.39 6.02 -13.15
C LEU A 104 40.96 5.62 -14.52
N GLY A 105 41.82 4.60 -14.58
CA GLY A 105 42.46 4.17 -15.81
C GLY A 105 43.44 5.20 -16.40
N VAL A 106 44.09 6.02 -15.56
CA VAL A 106 45.00 7.10 -15.99
C VAL A 106 46.42 6.89 -15.45
N HIS A 107 47.40 7.59 -16.04
CA HIS A 107 48.76 7.55 -15.53
C HIS A 107 48.87 8.19 -14.15
N ARG A 108 49.70 7.63 -13.24
CA ARG A 108 49.91 8.14 -11.90
C ARG A 108 50.28 9.63 -11.84
N ASN A 109 51.08 10.08 -12.82
CA ASN A 109 51.51 11.48 -12.90
C ASN A 109 50.32 12.42 -13.14
N THR A 110 49.26 12.00 -13.83
CA THR A 110 48.00 12.75 -14.01
C THR A 110 47.34 13.01 -12.66
N VAL A 111 47.30 12.00 -11.80
CA VAL A 111 46.71 12.15 -10.46
C VAL A 111 47.59 13.02 -9.57
N LEU A 112 48.93 12.86 -9.66
CA LEU A 112 49.86 13.71 -8.90
C LEU A 112 49.76 15.17 -9.32
N ALA A 113 49.66 15.45 -10.64
CA ALA A 113 49.47 16.80 -11.15
C ALA A 113 48.14 17.42 -10.69
N GLY A 114 47.02 16.67 -10.78
CA GLY A 114 45.70 17.13 -10.28
C GLY A 114 45.67 17.38 -8.77
N TYR A 115 46.29 16.51 -7.98
CA TYR A 115 46.44 16.74 -6.54
C TYR A 115 47.33 17.93 -6.24
N GLY A 116 48.44 18.09 -6.98
CA GLY A 116 49.38 19.20 -6.87
C GLY A 116 48.67 20.54 -7.11
N GLU A 117 47.85 20.61 -8.15
CA GLU A 117 47.05 21.80 -8.48
C GLU A 117 46.07 22.15 -7.33
N LEU A 118 45.34 21.16 -6.81
CA LEU A 118 44.40 21.37 -5.69
C LEU A 118 45.11 21.74 -4.38
N ILE A 119 46.37 21.26 -4.16
CA ILE A 119 47.19 21.64 -3.02
C ILE A 119 47.64 23.10 -3.18
N ALA A 120 48.10 23.50 -4.37
CA ALA A 120 48.52 24.86 -4.66
C ALA A 120 47.38 25.85 -4.50
N GLN A 121 46.16 25.45 -4.84
CA GLN A 121 44.93 26.24 -4.65
C GLN A 121 44.38 26.22 -3.20
N GLY A 122 44.95 25.42 -2.30
CA GLY A 122 44.52 25.30 -0.90
C GLY A 122 43.30 24.39 -0.66
N TRP A 123 42.84 23.61 -1.65
CA TRP A 123 41.74 22.67 -1.49
C TRP A 123 42.16 21.37 -0.80
N LEU A 124 43.41 20.97 -0.97
CA LEU A 124 43.97 19.75 -0.39
C LEU A 124 45.20 20.07 0.45
N ASN A 125 45.46 19.24 1.46
CA ASN A 125 46.66 19.27 2.28
C ASN A 125 47.31 17.87 2.31
N THR A 126 48.65 17.81 2.24
CA THR A 126 49.43 16.60 2.46
C THR A 126 49.99 16.53 3.87
N ARG A 127 49.95 15.35 4.48
CA ARG A 127 50.62 15.10 5.76
C ARG A 127 51.77 14.13 5.56
N PRO A 128 52.97 14.39 6.09
CA PRO A 128 54.06 13.44 6.06
C PRO A 128 53.59 12.08 6.61
N ALA A 129 53.85 10.99 5.87
CA ALA A 129 53.39 9.63 6.16
C ALA A 129 51.87 9.41 6.31
N GLY A 130 51.01 10.44 6.13
CA GLY A 130 49.57 10.36 6.33
C GLY A 130 48.71 10.35 5.07
N GLY A 131 49.22 10.84 3.94
CA GLY A 131 48.49 10.94 2.66
C GLY A 131 47.91 12.33 2.38
N THR A 132 47.01 12.41 1.39
CA THR A 132 46.36 13.63 0.92
C THR A 132 44.94 13.75 1.53
N PHE A 133 44.60 14.92 2.02
CA PHE A 133 43.33 15.21 2.69
C PHE A 133 42.68 16.47 2.14
N VAL A 134 41.36 16.55 2.16
CA VAL A 134 40.65 17.81 1.93
C VAL A 134 41.03 18.80 3.03
N ALA A 135 41.40 20.02 2.65
CA ALA A 135 41.77 21.07 3.60
C ALA A 135 40.62 21.33 4.61
N ARG A 136 40.98 21.61 5.88
CA ARG A 136 39.99 21.95 6.90
C ARG A 136 39.48 23.37 6.69
N ASP A 137 40.39 24.28 6.37
CA ASP A 137 40.12 25.65 6.01
C ASP A 137 40.15 25.78 4.50
N LEU A 138 38.98 25.83 3.87
CA LEU A 138 38.82 25.91 2.42
C LEU A 138 39.04 27.34 1.93
N PRO A 139 39.52 27.55 0.66
CA PRO A 139 39.72 28.89 0.11
C PRO A 139 38.50 29.78 0.18
N PRO A 140 38.64 31.12 0.32
CA PRO A 140 37.55 32.09 0.30
C PRO A 140 36.72 31.93 -0.99
N GLY A 141 35.39 31.91 -0.86
CA GLY A 141 34.46 31.65 -1.99
C GLY A 141 34.07 30.19 -2.20
N SER A 142 34.67 29.23 -1.48
CA SER A 142 34.23 27.88 -1.39
C SER A 142 33.05 27.76 -0.42
N THR A 143 31.96 28.48 -0.69
CA THR A 143 30.79 28.45 0.21
C THR A 143 30.17 27.06 0.22
N ARG A 144 30.54 26.29 1.25
CA ARG A 144 29.78 25.17 1.71
C ARG A 144 28.36 25.67 1.98
N MET A 145 27.41 25.32 1.13
CA MET A 145 26.01 25.59 1.49
C MET A 145 25.72 24.87 2.82
N PRO A 146 25.38 25.59 3.88
CA PRO A 146 25.08 24.96 5.15
C PRO A 146 23.98 23.90 4.92
N ARG A 147 24.13 22.73 5.56
CA ARG A 147 23.14 21.64 5.48
C ARG A 147 21.73 22.10 5.85
N GLU A 148 21.64 23.15 6.65
CA GLU A 148 20.40 23.85 7.00
C GLU A 148 19.80 24.64 5.83
N ARG A 149 20.63 25.30 4.98
CA ARG A 149 20.13 25.94 3.75
C ARG A 149 19.73 24.93 2.68
N LEU A 150 20.36 23.75 2.63
CA LEU A 150 19.93 22.66 1.75
C LEU A 150 18.59 22.08 2.22
N LYS A 151 18.42 21.88 3.53
CA LYS A 151 17.14 21.48 4.13
C LYS A 151 16.05 22.54 3.93
N ALA A 152 16.40 23.81 4.12
CA ALA A 152 15.49 24.93 3.89
C ALA A 152 15.07 25.04 2.41
N ARG A 153 15.99 24.80 1.45
CA ARG A 153 15.64 24.77 0.02
C ARG A 153 14.71 23.61 -0.36
N LEU A 154 14.91 22.44 0.25
CA LEU A 154 14.03 21.28 0.03
C LEU A 154 12.64 21.43 0.67
N SER A 155 12.50 22.35 1.63
CA SER A 155 11.22 22.67 2.29
C SER A 155 10.51 23.90 1.72
N LEU A 156 11.08 24.56 0.70
CA LEU A 156 10.43 25.70 0.06
C LEU A 156 9.21 25.27 -0.74
N ALA A 157 8.16 26.07 -0.68
CA ALA A 157 7.00 25.93 -1.56
C ALA A 157 7.45 25.88 -3.03
N PRO A 158 6.76 25.12 -3.90
CA PRO A 158 7.12 25.05 -5.31
C PRO A 158 7.05 26.46 -5.93
N GLY A 159 8.02 26.80 -6.81
CA GLY A 159 8.07 28.06 -7.52
C GLY A 159 7.04 28.18 -8.67
N PHE A 160 6.01 27.35 -8.66
CA PHE A 160 4.92 27.28 -9.65
C PHE A 160 3.59 27.01 -8.95
N PRO A 161 2.45 27.43 -9.55
CA PRO A 161 1.14 27.18 -8.98
C PRO A 161 0.82 25.68 -9.02
N LEU A 162 0.29 25.17 -7.90
CA LEU A 162 -0.30 23.84 -7.85
C LEU A 162 -1.76 23.89 -8.30
N GLY A 163 -2.25 22.79 -8.88
CA GLY A 163 -3.67 22.61 -9.12
C GLY A 163 -4.50 22.61 -7.82
N PRO A 164 -5.83 22.59 -7.91
CA PRO A 164 -6.68 22.54 -6.73
C PRO A 164 -6.35 21.31 -5.87
N PRO A 165 -6.49 21.40 -4.53
CA PRO A 165 -6.20 20.30 -3.64
C PRO A 165 -7.09 19.09 -3.96
N VAL A 166 -6.49 17.91 -4.02
CA VAL A 166 -7.22 16.65 -4.20
C VAL A 166 -7.90 16.29 -2.88
N PRO A 167 -9.23 16.04 -2.88
CA PRO A 167 -9.93 15.63 -1.66
C PRO A 167 -9.31 14.37 -1.06
N SER A 168 -8.92 14.43 0.21
CA SER A 168 -8.33 13.29 0.90
C SER A 168 -9.42 12.37 1.45
N ALA A 169 -9.44 11.12 0.98
CA ALA A 169 -10.25 10.04 1.55
C ALA A 169 -9.49 9.22 2.62
N ARG A 170 -8.34 9.73 3.09
CA ARG A 170 -7.45 9.02 4.01
C ARG A 170 -8.10 8.85 5.38
N ILE A 171 -8.04 7.64 5.91
CA ILE A 171 -8.33 7.39 7.33
C ILE A 171 -7.19 7.99 8.15
N PRO A 172 -7.47 8.73 9.22
CA PRO A 172 -6.42 9.26 10.09
C PRO A 172 -5.49 8.17 10.62
N ASP A 173 -4.22 8.52 10.82
CA ASP A 173 -3.29 7.65 11.51
C ASP A 173 -3.56 7.74 13.01
N PHE A 174 -3.58 6.59 13.68
CA PHE A 174 -3.74 6.48 15.12
C PHE A 174 -2.40 6.17 15.78
N PRO A 175 -2.15 6.60 17.03
CA PRO A 175 -0.98 6.19 17.80
C PRO A 175 -0.85 4.66 17.89
N PRO A 176 0.37 4.11 18.05
CA PRO A 176 0.61 2.66 18.03
C PRO A 176 -0.08 1.87 19.14
N ASP A 177 -0.37 2.50 20.27
CA ASP A 177 -1.02 1.95 21.47
C ASP A 177 -2.55 2.01 21.42
N VAL A 178 -3.13 2.57 20.36
CA VAL A 178 -4.57 2.70 20.18
C VAL A 178 -5.15 1.45 19.53
N LEU A 179 -6.19 0.87 20.14
CA LEU A 179 -7.00 -0.21 19.56
C LEU A 179 -7.89 0.35 18.44
N VAL A 180 -7.55 0.06 17.17
CA VAL A 180 -8.19 0.71 16.02
C VAL A 180 -9.36 -0.10 15.50
N LEU A 181 -10.57 0.37 15.74
CA LEU A 181 -11.84 -0.13 15.17
C LEU A 181 -12.25 0.59 13.86
N ALA A 182 -11.55 1.65 13.46
CA ALA A 182 -11.89 2.45 12.26
C ALA A 182 -11.73 1.69 10.93
N LYS A 183 -11.03 0.56 10.93
CA LYS A 183 -10.64 -0.19 9.71
C LYS A 183 -11.22 -1.60 9.72
N GLY A 184 -12.06 -1.96 8.72
CA GLY A 184 -12.38 -3.35 8.39
C GLY A 184 -11.20 -3.94 7.57
N ALA A 185 -10.13 -4.35 8.24
CA ALA A 185 -8.93 -4.91 7.63
C ALA A 185 -8.64 -6.31 8.18
N PRO A 186 -7.99 -7.21 7.43
CA PRO A 186 -7.62 -8.51 7.96
C PRO A 186 -6.59 -8.40 9.10
N ASP A 187 -6.58 -9.39 9.97
CA ASP A 187 -5.54 -9.54 10.98
C ASP A 187 -4.23 -10.03 10.34
N VAL A 188 -3.31 -9.12 10.10
CA VAL A 188 -2.03 -9.42 9.46
C VAL A 188 -1.15 -10.35 10.28
N ARG A 189 -1.40 -10.50 11.61
CA ARG A 189 -0.72 -11.46 12.50
C ARG A 189 -1.03 -12.91 12.11
N ARG A 190 -2.16 -13.14 11.42
CA ARG A 190 -2.67 -14.45 10.99
C ARG A 190 -2.48 -14.75 9.51
N MET A 191 -1.80 -13.86 8.79
CA MET A 191 -1.50 -14.06 7.38
C MET A 191 -0.63 -15.32 7.17
N PRO A 192 -0.84 -16.10 6.09
CA PRO A 192 -0.06 -17.30 5.80
C PRO A 192 1.31 -16.94 5.20
N ALA A 193 2.17 -16.28 6.02
CA ALA A 193 3.45 -15.75 5.58
C ALA A 193 4.45 -16.84 5.12
N ALA A 194 4.40 -18.02 5.77
CA ALA A 194 5.26 -19.14 5.41
C ALA A 194 4.89 -19.72 4.03
N GLU A 195 3.60 -19.86 3.76
CA GLU A 195 3.04 -20.31 2.48
C GLU A 195 3.41 -19.33 1.37
N LEU A 196 3.18 -18.04 1.60
CA LEU A 196 3.54 -16.99 0.65
C LEU A 196 5.06 -16.95 0.38
N SER A 197 5.89 -17.08 1.40
CA SER A 197 7.36 -17.14 1.24
C SER A 197 7.80 -18.34 0.41
N ARG A 198 7.18 -19.52 0.61
CA ARG A 198 7.44 -20.71 -0.21
C ARG A 198 7.04 -20.50 -1.66
N ALA A 199 5.85 -19.92 -1.88
CA ALA A 199 5.34 -19.62 -3.22
C ALA A 199 6.27 -18.64 -3.97
N TYR A 200 6.72 -17.57 -3.33
CA TYR A 200 7.70 -16.65 -3.92
C TYR A 200 9.01 -17.33 -4.32
N ARG A 201 9.57 -18.16 -3.45
CA ARG A 201 10.82 -18.89 -3.77
C ARG A 201 10.63 -19.83 -4.95
N ARG A 202 9.51 -20.54 -5.02
CA ARG A 202 9.20 -21.44 -6.15
C ARG A 202 8.99 -20.65 -7.44
N ALA A 203 8.23 -19.56 -7.40
CA ALA A 203 7.99 -18.71 -8.55
C ALA A 203 9.32 -18.20 -9.15
N LEU A 204 10.19 -17.64 -8.32
CA LEU A 204 11.49 -17.15 -8.75
C LEU A 204 12.44 -18.27 -9.21
N ALA A 205 12.44 -19.44 -8.55
CA ALA A 205 13.29 -20.55 -8.97
C ALA A 205 12.88 -21.14 -10.33
N ARG A 206 11.56 -21.22 -10.61
CA ARG A 206 11.03 -21.80 -11.86
C ARG A 206 11.03 -20.83 -13.03
N HIS A 207 10.71 -19.56 -12.77
CA HIS A 207 10.38 -18.58 -13.81
C HIS A 207 11.20 -17.27 -13.69
N GLY A 208 12.26 -17.24 -12.85
CA GLY A 208 12.94 -16.02 -12.43
C GLY A 208 13.28 -15.03 -13.55
N ARG A 209 13.88 -15.51 -14.66
CA ARG A 209 14.23 -14.62 -15.78
C ARG A 209 13.00 -13.99 -16.44
N ALA A 210 11.92 -14.75 -16.63
CA ALA A 210 10.68 -14.25 -17.23
C ALA A 210 9.98 -13.26 -16.30
N LEU A 211 9.96 -13.54 -14.98
CA LEU A 211 9.30 -12.67 -13.99
C LEU A 211 10.05 -11.34 -13.75
N LEU A 212 11.34 -11.27 -14.08
CA LEU A 212 12.15 -10.05 -13.95
C LEU A 212 12.13 -9.19 -15.21
N GLY A 213 11.51 -9.65 -16.29
CA GLY A 213 11.27 -8.89 -17.52
C GLY A 213 9.93 -8.16 -17.50
N TYR A 214 9.67 -7.46 -18.60
CA TYR A 214 8.33 -6.93 -18.86
C TYR A 214 7.36 -8.07 -19.18
N GLY A 215 6.16 -8.05 -18.57
CA GLY A 215 5.10 -9.03 -18.76
C GLY A 215 3.82 -8.43 -19.32
N ASP A 216 2.72 -9.17 -19.19
CA ASP A 216 1.40 -8.70 -19.64
C ASP A 216 0.89 -7.55 -18.75
N PRO A 217 0.55 -6.38 -19.31
CA PRO A 217 -0.04 -5.27 -18.55
C PRO A 217 -1.33 -5.63 -17.79
N ARG A 218 -2.07 -6.64 -18.27
CA ARG A 218 -3.29 -7.14 -17.62
C ARG A 218 -3.01 -7.92 -16.34
N GLY A 219 -1.75 -8.24 -16.08
CA GLY A 219 -1.29 -9.05 -14.95
C GLY A 219 -0.88 -10.47 -15.37
N HIS A 220 -0.23 -11.18 -14.45
CA HIS A 220 0.33 -12.51 -14.69
C HIS A 220 -0.76 -13.52 -15.12
N PRO A 221 -0.62 -14.24 -16.25
CA PRO A 221 -1.66 -15.10 -16.82
C PRO A 221 -2.12 -16.19 -15.86
N ARG A 222 -1.21 -16.81 -15.10
CA ARG A 222 -1.60 -17.82 -14.09
C ARG A 222 -2.54 -17.23 -13.01
N LEU A 223 -2.30 -15.99 -12.57
CA LEU A 223 -3.17 -15.36 -11.58
C LEU A 223 -4.53 -15.01 -12.17
N ARG A 224 -4.56 -14.54 -13.43
CA ARG A 224 -5.84 -14.25 -14.12
C ARG A 224 -6.66 -15.54 -14.27
N ALA A 225 -6.04 -16.64 -14.69
CA ALA A 225 -6.69 -17.94 -14.80
C ALA A 225 -7.21 -18.46 -13.44
N ALA A 226 -6.39 -18.42 -12.40
CA ALA A 226 -6.77 -18.85 -11.05
C ALA A 226 -7.93 -18.01 -10.46
N LEU A 227 -7.93 -16.70 -10.71
CA LEU A 227 -9.05 -15.84 -10.32
C LEU A 227 -10.31 -16.14 -11.12
N ALA A 228 -10.22 -16.37 -12.43
CA ALA A 228 -11.36 -16.73 -13.26
C ALA A 228 -12.01 -18.03 -12.75
N GLU A 229 -11.22 -19.06 -12.45
CA GLU A 229 -11.70 -20.32 -11.89
C GLU A 229 -12.38 -20.12 -10.51
N MET A 230 -11.74 -19.35 -9.63
CA MET A 230 -12.31 -19.03 -8.31
C MET A 230 -13.64 -18.29 -8.45
N LEU A 231 -13.73 -17.29 -9.32
CA LEU A 231 -14.94 -16.49 -9.55
C LEU A 231 -16.08 -17.36 -10.14
N ALA A 232 -15.77 -18.23 -11.07
CA ALA A 232 -16.75 -19.16 -11.65
C ALA A 232 -17.28 -20.13 -10.58
N SER A 233 -16.38 -20.74 -9.80
CA SER A 233 -16.75 -21.78 -8.83
C SER A 233 -17.43 -21.24 -7.57
N THR A 234 -17.07 -20.04 -7.10
CA THR A 234 -17.57 -19.49 -5.82
C THR A 234 -18.64 -18.43 -5.97
N ARG A 235 -18.71 -17.75 -7.12
CA ARG A 235 -19.59 -16.58 -7.36
C ARG A 235 -20.48 -16.73 -8.58
N ALA A 236 -20.40 -17.88 -9.27
CA ALA A 236 -21.10 -18.14 -10.54
C ALA A 236 -20.90 -16.99 -11.57
N LEU A 237 -19.73 -16.32 -11.51
CA LEU A 237 -19.38 -15.24 -12.41
C LEU A 237 -18.68 -15.84 -13.65
N PRO A 238 -19.20 -15.62 -14.88
CA PRO A 238 -18.59 -16.15 -16.10
C PRO A 238 -17.35 -15.31 -16.46
N ALA A 239 -16.24 -15.56 -15.76
CA ALA A 239 -14.97 -14.91 -15.99
C ALA A 239 -14.00 -15.83 -16.74
N SER A 240 -13.15 -15.26 -17.57
CA SER A 240 -12.06 -15.96 -18.25
C SER A 240 -10.74 -15.20 -18.04
N GLU A 241 -9.64 -15.79 -18.42
CA GLU A 241 -8.34 -15.12 -18.38
C GLU A 241 -8.33 -13.81 -19.16
N GLU A 242 -9.09 -13.70 -20.25
CA GLU A 242 -9.17 -12.51 -21.10
C GLU A 242 -10.02 -11.40 -20.48
N THR A 243 -10.97 -11.74 -19.61
CA THR A 243 -11.89 -10.77 -18.99
C THR A 243 -11.45 -10.34 -17.59
N VAL A 244 -10.45 -10.99 -17.00
CA VAL A 244 -9.85 -10.63 -15.72
C VAL A 244 -8.65 -9.71 -15.94
N PHE A 245 -8.58 -8.63 -15.17
CA PHE A 245 -7.49 -7.67 -15.16
C PHE A 245 -6.97 -7.45 -13.73
N ILE A 246 -5.66 -7.61 -13.51
CA ILE A 246 -5.05 -7.48 -12.19
C ILE A 246 -4.67 -6.01 -11.92
N THR A 247 -4.94 -5.54 -10.71
CA THR A 247 -4.66 -4.17 -10.28
C THR A 247 -3.94 -4.12 -8.93
N ARG A 248 -3.39 -2.97 -8.58
CA ARG A 248 -2.81 -2.74 -7.24
C ARG A 248 -3.90 -2.38 -6.22
N GLY A 249 -4.81 -3.34 -5.97
CA GLY A 249 -6.00 -3.19 -5.13
C GLY A 249 -7.16 -2.51 -5.86
N SER A 250 -8.36 -2.56 -5.25
CA SER A 250 -9.60 -2.01 -5.82
C SER A 250 -9.52 -0.51 -6.14
N GLN A 251 -8.74 0.27 -5.39
CA GLN A 251 -8.59 1.71 -5.64
C GLN A 251 -8.00 2.00 -7.05
N MET A 252 -7.01 1.21 -7.49
CA MET A 252 -6.48 1.33 -8.84
C MET A 252 -7.47 0.83 -9.89
N ALA A 253 -8.24 -0.24 -9.58
CA ALA A 253 -9.30 -0.69 -10.46
C ALA A 253 -10.33 0.41 -10.72
N LEU A 254 -10.78 1.08 -9.65
CA LEU A 254 -11.72 2.20 -9.74
C LEU A 254 -11.15 3.39 -10.53
N ASP A 255 -9.88 3.75 -10.32
CA ASP A 255 -9.21 4.83 -11.08
C ASP A 255 -9.13 4.50 -12.58
N LEU A 256 -8.70 3.28 -12.93
CA LEU A 256 -8.61 2.84 -14.33
C LEU A 256 -10.00 2.77 -15.00
N ILE A 257 -11.02 2.24 -14.31
CA ILE A 257 -12.40 2.22 -14.78
C ILE A 257 -12.90 3.66 -15.00
N ALA A 258 -12.68 4.54 -14.05
CA ALA A 258 -13.09 5.93 -14.13
C ALA A 258 -12.45 6.62 -15.34
N ARG A 259 -11.14 6.54 -15.52
CA ARG A 259 -10.43 7.11 -16.67
C ARG A 259 -10.84 6.50 -18.01
N ALA A 260 -11.20 5.21 -18.00
CA ALA A 260 -11.65 4.55 -19.23
C ALA A 260 -13.05 5.00 -19.69
N LEU A 261 -13.93 5.36 -18.75
CA LEU A 261 -15.35 5.53 -19.02
C LEU A 261 -15.88 6.94 -18.81
N LEU A 262 -15.24 7.74 -17.92
CA LEU A 262 -15.78 8.99 -17.42
C LEU A 262 -14.95 10.19 -17.87
N GLY A 263 -15.62 11.32 -18.01
CA GLY A 263 -15.03 12.63 -18.30
C GLY A 263 -15.88 13.77 -17.73
N PRO A 264 -15.43 15.03 -17.93
CA PRO A 264 -16.22 16.20 -17.56
C PRO A 264 -17.60 16.18 -18.23
N GLY A 265 -18.63 16.46 -17.43
CA GLY A 265 -20.03 16.44 -17.89
C GLY A 265 -20.76 15.10 -17.69
N ASP A 266 -20.04 13.99 -17.48
CA ASP A 266 -20.66 12.71 -17.14
C ASP A 266 -21.26 12.73 -15.74
N VAL A 267 -22.38 12.03 -15.55
CA VAL A 267 -23.07 11.89 -14.27
C VAL A 267 -22.93 10.46 -13.77
N VAL A 268 -22.47 10.32 -12.52
CA VAL A 268 -22.33 9.03 -11.84
C VAL A 268 -23.21 9.01 -10.61
N ALA A 269 -24.14 8.07 -10.54
CA ALA A 269 -24.91 7.82 -9.33
C ALA A 269 -24.07 7.02 -8.31
N VAL A 270 -24.07 7.44 -7.06
CA VAL A 270 -23.36 6.78 -5.95
C VAL A 270 -24.29 6.62 -4.75
N GLU A 271 -24.02 5.67 -3.89
CA GLU A 271 -24.76 5.53 -2.62
C GLU A 271 -24.50 6.75 -1.74
N GLY A 272 -25.55 7.32 -1.14
CA GLY A 272 -25.46 8.52 -0.28
C GLY A 272 -24.65 8.31 1.00
N LEU A 273 -24.64 7.07 1.52
CA LEU A 273 -23.61 6.57 2.43
C LEU A 273 -22.71 5.63 1.63
N GLY A 274 -21.41 5.86 1.61
CA GLY A 274 -20.53 5.04 0.74
C GLY A 274 -19.04 5.20 1.04
N HIS A 275 -18.22 4.68 0.12
CA HIS A 275 -16.78 4.65 0.25
C HIS A 275 -16.13 5.94 -0.28
N PRO A 276 -15.56 6.82 0.60
CA PRO A 276 -14.99 8.09 0.16
C PRO A 276 -13.83 7.94 -0.85
N GLY A 277 -13.06 6.84 -0.76
CA GLY A 277 -11.97 6.54 -1.69
C GLY A 277 -12.46 6.29 -3.12
N ALA A 278 -13.61 5.62 -3.28
CA ALA A 278 -14.23 5.43 -4.57
C ALA A 278 -14.72 6.76 -5.15
N TRP A 279 -15.42 7.57 -4.36
CA TRP A 279 -15.85 8.89 -4.77
C TRP A 279 -14.69 9.79 -5.22
N ALA A 280 -13.57 9.73 -4.49
CA ALA A 280 -12.36 10.48 -4.86
C ALA A 280 -11.84 10.04 -6.24
N ALA A 281 -11.74 8.73 -6.50
CA ALA A 281 -11.28 8.22 -7.79
C ALA A 281 -12.20 8.66 -8.95
N LEU A 282 -13.51 8.55 -8.76
CA LEU A 282 -14.50 8.94 -9.77
C LEU A 282 -14.47 10.46 -10.05
N ARG A 283 -14.31 11.31 -9.01
CA ARG A 283 -14.23 12.78 -9.16
C ARG A 283 -12.98 13.25 -9.90
N LEU A 284 -11.86 12.50 -9.85
CA LEU A 284 -10.63 12.88 -10.53
C LEU A 284 -10.77 13.00 -12.06
N THR A 285 -11.81 12.41 -12.65
CA THR A 285 -12.10 12.52 -14.09
C THR A 285 -12.88 13.78 -14.48
N GLY A 286 -13.33 14.57 -13.49
CA GLY A 286 -14.21 15.70 -13.71
C GLY A 286 -15.70 15.32 -13.79
N ALA A 287 -16.07 14.05 -13.59
CA ALA A 287 -17.46 13.61 -13.55
C ALA A 287 -18.19 14.15 -12.32
N SER A 288 -19.48 14.41 -12.49
CA SER A 288 -20.39 14.83 -11.41
C SER A 288 -20.98 13.63 -10.69
N LEU A 289 -20.76 13.53 -9.36
CA LEU A 289 -21.35 12.48 -8.55
C LEU A 289 -22.68 12.94 -7.96
N VAL A 290 -23.69 12.09 -8.05
CA VAL A 290 -25.03 12.34 -7.49
C VAL A 290 -25.36 11.26 -6.46
N PRO A 291 -25.56 11.63 -5.18
CA PRO A 291 -25.90 10.67 -4.15
C PRO A 291 -27.35 10.17 -4.31
N VAL A 292 -27.51 8.85 -4.17
CA VAL A 292 -28.81 8.19 -4.15
C VAL A 292 -29.09 7.69 -2.74
N PRO A 293 -30.28 7.88 -2.18
CA PRO A 293 -30.65 7.37 -0.88
C PRO A 293 -30.49 5.85 -0.77
N ALA A 294 -30.06 5.39 0.40
CA ALA A 294 -30.03 3.98 0.77
C ALA A 294 -30.81 3.77 2.07
N ASP A 295 -31.41 2.59 2.22
CA ASP A 295 -32.12 2.16 3.43
C ASP A 295 -31.51 0.88 4.02
N ALA A 296 -32.22 0.20 4.92
CA ALA A 296 -31.78 -1.05 5.53
C ALA A 296 -31.56 -2.19 4.50
N HIS A 297 -32.03 -2.03 3.26
CA HIS A 297 -31.90 -2.98 2.16
C HIS A 297 -30.97 -2.47 1.05
N GLY A 298 -30.08 -1.52 1.34
CA GLY A 298 -29.15 -0.94 0.38
C GLY A 298 -29.77 0.18 -0.46
N VAL A 299 -29.20 0.43 -1.65
CA VAL A 299 -29.60 1.54 -2.51
C VAL A 299 -31.08 1.49 -2.88
N ASN A 300 -31.75 2.65 -2.86
CA ASN A 300 -33.14 2.80 -3.29
C ASN A 300 -33.20 2.83 -4.83
N VAL A 301 -33.57 1.70 -5.43
CA VAL A 301 -33.61 1.53 -6.89
C VAL A 301 -34.70 2.38 -7.55
N ALA A 302 -35.82 2.68 -6.84
CA ALA A 302 -36.85 3.57 -7.37
C ALA A 302 -36.35 5.02 -7.47
N ALA A 303 -35.62 5.51 -6.46
CA ALA A 303 -34.98 6.82 -6.53
C ALA A 303 -33.92 6.89 -7.65
N LEU A 304 -33.17 5.78 -7.85
CA LEU A 304 -32.22 5.67 -8.95
C LEU A 304 -32.90 5.70 -10.32
N ALA A 305 -34.06 5.04 -10.46
CA ALA A 305 -34.86 5.07 -11.69
C ALA A 305 -35.36 6.49 -12.00
N SER A 306 -35.92 7.18 -11.00
CA SER A 306 -36.34 8.57 -11.14
C SER A 306 -35.17 9.50 -11.54
N LEU A 307 -33.97 9.26 -11.01
CA LEU A 307 -32.78 10.02 -11.39
C LEU A 307 -32.37 9.75 -12.83
N ALA A 308 -32.43 8.49 -13.30
CA ALA A 308 -32.10 8.09 -14.67
C ALA A 308 -33.08 8.64 -15.72
N GLU A 309 -34.34 8.87 -15.33
CA GLU A 309 -35.35 9.53 -16.17
C GLU A 309 -35.11 11.04 -16.33
N GLN A 310 -34.58 11.68 -15.27
CA GLN A 310 -34.32 13.13 -15.26
C GLN A 310 -33.05 13.52 -16.02
N ARG A 311 -32.04 12.66 -16.02
CA ARG A 311 -30.74 12.90 -16.65
C ARG A 311 -30.04 11.60 -17.05
N PRO A 312 -29.28 11.59 -18.13
CA PRO A 312 -28.52 10.40 -18.51
C PRO A 312 -27.45 10.10 -17.45
N LEU A 313 -27.45 8.87 -16.95
CA LEU A 313 -26.44 8.36 -16.04
C LEU A 313 -25.37 7.62 -16.84
N ARG A 314 -24.11 8.03 -16.71
CA ARG A 314 -22.99 7.33 -17.33
C ARG A 314 -22.64 6.06 -16.59
N ALA A 315 -22.62 6.12 -15.25
CA ALA A 315 -22.33 4.97 -14.40
C ALA A 315 -23.12 5.03 -13.07
N ILE A 316 -23.22 3.86 -12.44
CA ILE A 316 -23.74 3.66 -11.08
C ILE A 316 -22.64 2.92 -10.32
N TYR A 317 -22.14 3.49 -9.22
CA TYR A 317 -21.20 2.81 -8.32
C TYR A 317 -21.90 2.39 -7.04
N LEU A 318 -21.76 1.12 -6.66
CA LEU A 318 -22.37 0.56 -5.45
C LEU A 318 -21.60 -0.65 -4.89
N THR A 319 -21.89 -0.97 -3.62
CA THR A 319 -21.34 -2.10 -2.87
C THR A 319 -22.47 -3.06 -2.45
N PRO A 320 -23.07 -3.85 -3.36
CA PRO A 320 -24.37 -4.48 -3.14
C PRO A 320 -24.33 -5.76 -2.30
N HIS A 321 -23.14 -6.35 -2.08
CA HIS A 321 -22.96 -7.57 -1.30
C HIS A 321 -22.97 -7.28 0.20
N HIS A 322 -22.11 -6.35 0.64
CA HIS A 322 -22.12 -5.74 1.97
C HIS A 322 -21.94 -4.24 1.78
N GLN A 323 -23.07 -3.52 1.77
CA GLN A 323 -23.08 -2.07 1.51
C GLN A 323 -22.12 -1.34 2.46
N PHE A 324 -21.20 -0.57 1.90
CA PHE A 324 -20.30 0.24 2.69
C PHE A 324 -20.94 1.60 3.03
N PRO A 325 -21.09 2.02 4.30
CA PRO A 325 -20.57 1.39 5.52
C PRO A 325 -21.56 0.50 6.28
N THR A 326 -22.84 0.41 5.85
CA THR A 326 -23.96 -0.10 6.65
C THR A 326 -24.00 -1.63 6.75
N THR A 327 -23.23 -2.34 5.95
CA THR A 327 -23.21 -3.80 5.82
C THR A 327 -24.53 -4.44 5.36
N SER A 328 -25.50 -3.64 4.91
CA SER A 328 -26.76 -4.15 4.36
C SER A 328 -26.52 -4.89 3.04
N VAL A 329 -27.37 -5.88 2.77
CA VAL A 329 -27.32 -6.70 1.55
C VAL A 329 -28.45 -6.27 0.62
N LEU A 330 -28.13 -5.99 -0.65
CA LEU A 330 -29.12 -5.64 -1.67
C LEU A 330 -29.95 -6.89 -2.02
N PRO A 331 -31.29 -6.91 -1.78
CA PRO A 331 -32.15 -8.06 -2.02
C PRO A 331 -32.28 -8.41 -3.51
N ALA A 332 -32.61 -9.66 -3.81
CA ALA A 332 -32.72 -10.17 -5.17
C ALA A 332 -33.66 -9.34 -6.06
N ALA A 333 -34.80 -8.90 -5.55
CA ALA A 333 -35.74 -8.08 -6.32
C ALA A 333 -35.12 -6.72 -6.73
N ARG A 334 -34.39 -6.05 -5.81
CA ARG A 334 -33.68 -4.80 -6.13
C ARG A 334 -32.52 -5.02 -7.10
N ARG A 335 -31.81 -6.16 -7.00
CA ARG A 335 -30.75 -6.55 -7.94
C ARG A 335 -31.29 -6.70 -9.36
N MET A 336 -32.40 -7.40 -9.54
CA MET A 336 -33.03 -7.57 -10.86
C MET A 336 -33.52 -6.22 -11.41
N ALA A 337 -34.19 -5.41 -10.60
CA ALA A 337 -34.66 -4.07 -11.00
C ALA A 337 -33.48 -3.15 -11.41
N LEU A 338 -32.35 -3.22 -10.69
CA LEU A 338 -31.15 -2.46 -11.00
C LEU A 338 -30.53 -2.89 -12.34
N LEU A 339 -30.41 -4.19 -12.59
CA LEU A 339 -29.88 -4.70 -13.87
C LEU A 339 -30.78 -4.30 -15.03
N GLU A 340 -32.10 -4.40 -14.88
CA GLU A 340 -33.05 -3.97 -15.92
C GLU A 340 -32.96 -2.45 -16.19
N LEU A 341 -32.84 -1.64 -15.15
CA LEU A 341 -32.61 -0.19 -15.27
C LEU A 341 -31.31 0.10 -16.02
N ALA A 342 -30.20 -0.55 -15.62
CA ALA A 342 -28.91 -0.35 -16.25
C ALA A 342 -28.92 -0.75 -17.73
N ARG A 343 -29.55 -1.87 -18.07
CA ARG A 343 -29.74 -2.34 -19.44
C ARG A 343 -30.56 -1.34 -20.28
N ARG A 344 -31.70 -0.90 -19.75
CA ARG A 344 -32.63 0.03 -20.43
C ARG A 344 -31.98 1.36 -20.75
N HIS A 345 -31.21 1.92 -19.79
CA HIS A 345 -30.56 3.23 -19.93
C HIS A 345 -29.14 3.13 -20.47
N ARG A 346 -28.62 1.92 -20.78
CA ARG A 346 -27.22 1.68 -21.19
C ARG A 346 -26.21 2.29 -20.22
N THR A 347 -26.52 2.19 -18.93
CA THR A 347 -25.72 2.73 -17.84
C THR A 347 -24.79 1.64 -17.29
N VAL A 348 -23.52 1.95 -17.11
CA VAL A 348 -22.56 1.00 -16.52
C VAL A 348 -22.78 0.89 -15.01
N VAL A 349 -22.79 -0.34 -14.50
CA VAL A 349 -22.79 -0.63 -13.07
C VAL A 349 -21.38 -1.03 -12.64
N ILE A 350 -20.78 -0.29 -11.71
CA ILE A 350 -19.51 -0.64 -11.07
C ILE A 350 -19.85 -1.31 -9.74
N GLU A 351 -19.77 -2.63 -9.71
CA GLU A 351 -20.02 -3.47 -8.53
C GLU A 351 -18.72 -3.67 -7.76
N ASP A 352 -18.55 -3.01 -6.61
CA ASP A 352 -17.38 -3.16 -5.74
C ASP A 352 -17.69 -4.19 -4.64
N ASP A 353 -17.12 -5.39 -4.78
CA ASP A 353 -17.32 -6.54 -3.90
C ASP A 353 -16.04 -6.84 -3.11
N TYR A 354 -15.82 -6.06 -2.06
CA TYR A 354 -14.55 -5.99 -1.36
C TYR A 354 -14.32 -7.08 -0.30
N ASP A 355 -15.35 -7.78 0.18
CA ASP A 355 -15.25 -8.75 1.30
C ASP A 355 -16.14 -10.00 1.14
N HIS A 356 -16.42 -10.42 -0.06
CA HIS A 356 -17.28 -11.55 -0.43
C HIS A 356 -16.97 -12.85 0.31
N GLU A 357 -15.70 -13.13 0.55
CA GLU A 357 -15.23 -14.34 1.21
C GLU A 357 -15.72 -14.46 2.66
N PHE A 358 -16.09 -13.36 3.29
CA PHE A 358 -16.45 -13.31 4.71
C PHE A 358 -17.96 -13.21 4.93
N HIS A 359 -18.66 -14.25 4.46
CA HIS A 359 -20.07 -14.49 4.76
C HIS A 359 -20.16 -15.57 5.84
N TYR A 360 -20.92 -15.32 6.93
CA TYR A 360 -20.94 -16.13 8.14
C TYR A 360 -22.21 -16.94 8.30
N ASP A 361 -23.37 -16.36 7.92
CA ASP A 361 -24.69 -16.89 8.19
C ASP A 361 -25.47 -17.10 6.88
N GLY A 362 -25.92 -18.33 6.64
CA GLY A 362 -26.62 -18.70 5.41
C GLY A 362 -25.71 -18.86 4.18
N ARG A 363 -26.27 -18.62 3.00
CA ARG A 363 -25.56 -18.62 1.72
C ARG A 363 -25.35 -17.19 1.24
N PRO A 364 -24.17 -16.83 0.74
CA PRO A 364 -23.93 -15.52 0.17
C PRO A 364 -24.83 -15.28 -1.04
N VAL A 365 -25.29 -14.04 -1.21
CA VAL A 365 -26.00 -13.62 -2.43
C VAL A 365 -24.96 -13.50 -3.55
N LEU A 366 -25.29 -14.05 -4.72
CA LEU A 366 -24.40 -13.97 -5.88
C LEU A 366 -24.24 -12.51 -6.35
N PRO A 367 -23.09 -12.13 -6.91
CA PRO A 367 -22.85 -10.80 -7.47
C PRO A 367 -23.88 -10.42 -8.56
N LEU A 368 -24.09 -9.13 -8.78
CA LEU A 368 -24.88 -8.61 -9.92
C LEU A 368 -24.31 -9.12 -11.23
N ALA A 369 -22.99 -9.07 -11.38
CA ALA A 369 -22.26 -9.52 -12.55
C ALA A 369 -22.54 -10.99 -12.92
N SER A 370 -22.93 -11.84 -11.96
CA SER A 370 -23.29 -13.27 -12.25
C SER A 370 -24.64 -13.42 -12.99
N ARG A 371 -25.45 -12.35 -13.02
CA ARG A 371 -26.77 -12.31 -13.67
C ARG A 371 -26.84 -11.29 -14.80
N ASP A 372 -25.71 -10.70 -15.15
CA ASP A 372 -25.61 -9.69 -16.20
C ASP A 372 -25.46 -10.35 -17.57
N GLU A 373 -26.57 -10.45 -18.29
CA GLU A 373 -26.60 -10.95 -19.68
C GLU A 373 -26.33 -9.83 -20.70
N ALA A 374 -26.39 -8.57 -20.27
CA ALA A 374 -26.28 -7.41 -21.15
C ALA A 374 -24.86 -6.81 -21.20
N GLY A 375 -23.93 -7.28 -20.37
CA GLY A 375 -22.56 -6.79 -20.31
C GLY A 375 -22.46 -5.36 -19.76
N VAL A 376 -23.37 -4.97 -18.84
CA VAL A 376 -23.42 -3.63 -18.24
C VAL A 376 -22.71 -3.55 -16.89
N VAL A 377 -22.32 -4.69 -16.29
CA VAL A 377 -21.68 -4.72 -14.99
C VAL A 377 -20.16 -4.90 -15.13
N ILE A 378 -19.43 -4.03 -14.44
CA ILE A 378 -17.99 -4.18 -14.17
C ILE A 378 -17.85 -4.64 -12.73
N TYR A 379 -17.30 -5.82 -12.53
CA TYR A 379 -17.07 -6.38 -11.21
C TYR A 379 -15.67 -6.02 -10.70
N VAL A 380 -15.58 -5.49 -9.49
CA VAL A 380 -14.31 -5.13 -8.82
C VAL A 380 -14.15 -5.98 -7.56
N GLY A 381 -13.01 -6.65 -7.45
CA GLY A 381 -12.67 -7.44 -6.28
C GLY A 381 -11.26 -7.16 -5.76
N THR A 382 -10.95 -7.67 -4.58
CA THR A 382 -9.64 -7.47 -3.95
C THR A 382 -9.22 -8.63 -3.07
N LEU A 383 -7.93 -8.98 -3.10
CA LEU A 383 -7.31 -9.91 -2.16
C LEU A 383 -6.76 -9.19 -0.91
N SER A 384 -6.82 -7.86 -0.87
CA SER A 384 -6.36 -7.08 0.30
C SER A 384 -7.14 -7.38 1.58
N LYS A 385 -8.38 -7.85 1.45
CA LYS A 385 -9.23 -8.25 2.59
C LYS A 385 -9.06 -9.72 2.96
N VAL A 386 -8.63 -10.52 2.01
CA VAL A 386 -8.43 -11.97 2.18
C VAL A 386 -7.04 -12.26 2.77
N LEU A 387 -6.01 -11.61 2.27
CA LEU A 387 -4.62 -11.82 2.68
C LEU A 387 -4.13 -10.66 3.56
N ALA A 388 -3.63 -9.60 2.94
CA ALA A 388 -3.14 -8.42 3.66
C ALA A 388 -3.24 -7.18 2.77
N PRO A 389 -3.58 -6.00 3.35
CA PRO A 389 -3.67 -4.75 2.59
C PRO A 389 -2.35 -4.34 1.93
N GLY A 390 -1.20 -4.69 2.55
CA GLY A 390 0.13 -4.38 2.04
C GLY A 390 0.53 -5.13 0.77
N LEU A 391 -0.12 -6.26 0.46
CA LEU A 391 0.15 -7.03 -0.75
C LEU A 391 -0.37 -6.36 -2.03
N ARG A 392 -1.34 -5.46 -1.90
CA ARG A 392 -1.81 -4.61 -3.00
C ARG A 392 -2.24 -5.39 -4.25
N ILE A 393 -3.01 -6.46 -4.10
CA ILE A 393 -3.65 -7.17 -5.23
C ILE A 393 -5.15 -6.91 -5.21
N GLY A 394 -5.65 -6.39 -6.32
CA GLY A 394 -7.04 -6.31 -6.69
C GLY A 394 -7.24 -6.81 -8.11
N TYR A 395 -8.46 -6.87 -8.56
CA TYR A 395 -8.80 -7.27 -9.91
C TYR A 395 -10.13 -6.67 -10.32
N LEU A 396 -10.34 -6.59 -11.61
CA LEU A 396 -11.65 -6.31 -12.20
C LEU A 396 -12.00 -7.36 -13.25
N VAL A 397 -13.30 -7.54 -13.46
CA VAL A 397 -13.85 -8.36 -14.55
C VAL A 397 -14.75 -7.47 -15.38
N ALA A 398 -14.50 -7.43 -16.67
CA ALA A 398 -15.21 -6.56 -17.59
C ALA A 398 -15.26 -7.15 -19.02
N PRO A 399 -16.14 -6.64 -19.89
CA PRO A 399 -16.13 -7.01 -21.31
C PRO A 399 -14.78 -6.73 -21.98
N GLY A 400 -14.37 -7.58 -22.93
CA GLY A 400 -13.04 -7.54 -23.57
C GLY A 400 -12.68 -6.19 -24.20
N ALA A 401 -13.63 -5.47 -24.77
CA ALA A 401 -13.39 -4.13 -25.32
C ALA A 401 -12.96 -3.11 -24.24
N LEU A 402 -13.54 -3.21 -23.03
CA LEU A 402 -13.12 -2.37 -21.90
C LEU A 402 -11.77 -2.82 -21.34
N ILE A 403 -11.52 -4.12 -21.27
CA ILE A 403 -10.20 -4.66 -20.87
C ILE A 403 -9.11 -4.12 -21.79
N ALA A 404 -9.32 -4.13 -23.13
CA ALA A 404 -8.36 -3.57 -24.08
C ALA A 404 -8.09 -2.08 -23.81
N ARG A 405 -9.13 -1.27 -23.59
CA ARG A 405 -8.98 0.16 -23.27
C ARG A 405 -8.25 0.40 -21.95
N ILE A 406 -8.55 -0.37 -20.92
CA ILE A 406 -7.86 -0.30 -19.61
C ILE A 406 -6.40 -0.73 -19.75
N THR A 407 -6.10 -1.68 -20.64
CA THR A 407 -4.72 -2.11 -20.91
C THR A 407 -3.88 -0.96 -21.46
N GLU A 408 -4.38 -0.20 -22.42
CA GLU A 408 -3.69 0.99 -22.95
C GLU A 408 -3.45 2.05 -21.87
N LEU A 409 -4.45 2.30 -21.02
CA LEU A 409 -4.30 3.20 -19.87
C LEU A 409 -3.24 2.70 -18.89
N ARG A 410 -3.20 1.40 -18.63
CA ARG A 410 -2.21 0.77 -17.75
C ARG A 410 -0.80 0.96 -18.28
N VAL A 411 -0.58 0.69 -19.57
CA VAL A 411 0.71 0.89 -20.24
C VAL A 411 1.20 2.34 -20.08
N SER A 412 0.29 3.30 -20.18
CA SER A 412 0.62 4.72 -20.01
C SER A 412 0.81 5.16 -18.55
N THR A 413 0.36 4.37 -17.57
CA THR A 413 0.39 4.74 -16.15
C THR A 413 1.59 4.14 -15.41
N ASP A 414 1.75 2.80 -15.44
CA ASP A 414 2.77 2.07 -14.70
C ASP A 414 3.24 0.79 -15.40
N LEU A 415 2.96 0.65 -16.69
CA LEU A 415 3.29 -0.46 -17.58
C LEU A 415 2.63 -1.79 -17.18
N GLN A 416 2.90 -2.29 -15.99
CA GLN A 416 2.47 -3.63 -15.55
C GLN A 416 2.42 -3.74 -14.01
N GLY A 417 1.90 -4.88 -13.52
CA GLY A 417 2.01 -5.28 -12.12
C GLY A 417 3.36 -5.91 -11.77
N ASP A 418 3.48 -6.35 -10.51
CA ASP A 418 4.61 -7.14 -10.02
C ASP A 418 4.41 -8.61 -10.41
N GLN A 419 5.05 -9.03 -11.50
CA GLN A 419 4.92 -10.37 -12.07
C GLN A 419 5.35 -11.47 -11.08
N ALA A 420 6.37 -11.23 -10.26
CA ALA A 420 6.84 -12.20 -9.28
C ALA A 420 5.84 -12.37 -8.14
N HIS A 421 5.29 -11.26 -7.67
CA HIS A 421 4.24 -11.26 -6.65
C HIS A 421 2.96 -11.94 -7.15
N GLU A 422 2.50 -11.56 -8.32
CA GLU A 422 1.29 -12.12 -8.94
C GLU A 422 1.42 -13.63 -9.21
N CYS A 423 2.60 -14.08 -9.69
CA CYS A 423 2.91 -15.50 -9.86
C CYS A 423 2.90 -16.26 -8.52
N ALA A 424 3.50 -15.70 -7.48
CA ALA A 424 3.50 -16.31 -6.15
C ALA A 424 2.07 -16.43 -5.56
N VAL A 425 1.22 -15.42 -5.77
CA VAL A 425 -0.17 -15.48 -5.34
C VAL A 425 -0.98 -16.49 -6.15
N ALA A 426 -0.70 -16.64 -7.45
CA ALA A 426 -1.31 -17.71 -8.26
C ALA A 426 -1.02 -19.10 -7.67
N GLU A 427 0.22 -19.36 -7.22
CA GLU A 427 0.57 -20.62 -6.57
C GLU A 427 -0.24 -20.87 -5.27
N LEU A 428 -0.59 -19.83 -4.49
CA LEU A 428 -1.44 -19.98 -3.31
C LEU A 428 -2.86 -20.46 -3.66
N PHE A 429 -3.39 -20.05 -4.82
CA PHE A 429 -4.66 -20.57 -5.33
C PHE A 429 -4.52 -22.03 -5.74
N GLU A 430 -3.54 -22.34 -6.55
CA GLU A 430 -3.30 -23.68 -7.13
C GLU A 430 -3.02 -24.74 -6.04
N ASP A 431 -2.25 -24.39 -5.02
CA ASP A 431 -1.96 -25.26 -3.87
C ASP A 431 -3.16 -25.35 -2.88
N GLY A 432 -4.22 -24.56 -3.07
CA GLY A 432 -5.37 -24.47 -2.18
C GLY A 432 -5.08 -23.81 -0.83
N ASP A 433 -3.92 -23.21 -0.66
CA ASP A 433 -3.50 -22.51 0.57
C ASP A 433 -4.42 -21.33 0.88
N LEU A 434 -4.81 -20.58 -0.16
CA LEU A 434 -5.74 -19.46 -0.02
C LEU A 434 -7.12 -19.91 0.47
N VAL A 435 -7.66 -20.99 -0.10
CA VAL A 435 -8.97 -21.53 0.30
C VAL A 435 -8.93 -22.00 1.75
N ARG A 436 -7.85 -22.69 2.16
CA ARG A 436 -7.65 -23.10 3.56
C ARG A 436 -7.56 -21.90 4.50
N HIS A 437 -6.85 -20.87 4.10
CA HIS A 437 -6.74 -19.62 4.86
C HIS A 437 -8.11 -18.95 5.04
N VAL A 438 -8.85 -18.73 3.95
CA VAL A 438 -10.20 -18.13 3.99
C VAL A 438 -11.13 -18.90 4.92
N ARG A 439 -11.18 -20.22 4.81
CA ARG A 439 -12.04 -21.08 5.68
C ARG A 439 -11.67 -20.93 7.16
N ARG A 440 -10.37 -20.85 7.47
CA ARG A 440 -9.89 -20.61 8.84
C ARG A 440 -10.30 -19.23 9.32
N MET A 441 -10.05 -18.17 8.53
CA MET A 441 -10.34 -16.80 8.91
C MET A 441 -11.83 -16.50 9.01
N ARG A 442 -12.67 -17.14 8.20
CA ARG A 442 -14.14 -17.05 8.33
C ARG A 442 -14.61 -17.47 9.71
N ARG A 443 -14.07 -18.57 10.25
CA ARG A 443 -14.42 -19.02 11.63
C ARG A 443 -13.93 -18.04 12.69
N VAL A 444 -12.70 -17.54 12.57
CA VAL A 444 -12.12 -16.56 13.49
C VAL A 444 -12.93 -15.28 13.47
N TYR A 445 -13.20 -14.73 12.30
CA TYR A 445 -13.90 -13.44 12.19
C TYR A 445 -15.37 -13.53 12.59
N ARG A 446 -16.01 -14.68 12.42
CA ARG A 446 -17.34 -14.90 13.01
C ARG A 446 -17.31 -14.79 14.54
N GLY A 447 -16.37 -15.45 15.21
CA GLY A 447 -16.20 -15.34 16.66
C GLY A 447 -15.94 -13.90 17.13
N ARG A 448 -15.09 -13.19 16.40
CA ARG A 448 -14.78 -11.78 16.69
C ARG A 448 -15.97 -10.85 16.47
N ARG A 449 -16.77 -11.09 15.42
CA ARG A 449 -18.04 -10.38 15.22
C ARG A 449 -18.96 -10.54 16.45
N ASP A 450 -19.15 -11.79 16.87
CA ASP A 450 -20.03 -12.12 17.96
C ASP A 450 -19.51 -11.54 19.30
N ALA A 451 -18.19 -11.61 19.54
CA ALA A 451 -17.55 -11.02 20.70
C ALA A 451 -17.70 -9.49 20.76
N LEU A 452 -17.48 -8.77 19.64
CA LEU A 452 -17.69 -7.32 19.63
C LEU A 452 -19.15 -6.94 19.84
N VAL A 453 -20.10 -7.69 19.25
CA VAL A 453 -21.53 -7.46 19.46
C VAL A 453 -21.88 -7.60 20.96
N GLU A 454 -21.39 -8.63 21.62
CA GLU A 454 -21.64 -8.85 23.05
C GLU A 454 -20.97 -7.78 23.91
N ALA A 455 -19.71 -7.43 23.62
CA ALA A 455 -19.01 -6.36 24.33
C ALA A 455 -19.71 -4.99 24.23
N LEU A 456 -20.20 -4.64 23.02
CA LEU A 456 -20.98 -3.41 22.82
C LEU A 456 -22.30 -3.44 23.60
N ARG A 457 -23.00 -4.57 23.65
CA ARG A 457 -24.23 -4.72 24.45
C ARG A 457 -23.96 -4.58 25.94
N THR A 458 -22.89 -5.20 26.43
CA THR A 458 -22.51 -5.18 27.83
C THR A 458 -22.08 -3.78 28.29
N HIS A 459 -21.19 -3.13 27.55
CA HIS A 459 -20.58 -1.87 27.99
C HIS A 459 -21.32 -0.61 27.53
N LEU A 460 -22.09 -0.68 26.43
CA LEU A 460 -22.69 0.47 25.73
C LEU A 460 -24.17 0.27 25.36
N GLY A 461 -24.82 -0.81 25.80
CA GLY A 461 -26.17 -1.20 25.36
C GLY A 461 -27.27 -0.17 25.56
N SER A 462 -27.08 0.80 26.46
CA SER A 462 -28.01 1.91 26.66
C SER A 462 -27.94 2.99 25.57
N VAL A 463 -26.83 3.04 24.81
CA VAL A 463 -26.53 4.13 23.86
C VAL A 463 -26.27 3.60 22.45
N VAL A 464 -25.77 2.37 22.33
CA VAL A 464 -25.38 1.77 21.06
C VAL A 464 -26.27 0.57 20.73
N GLN A 465 -26.88 0.60 19.56
CA GLN A 465 -27.69 -0.50 19.03
C GLN A 465 -26.93 -1.15 17.86
N VAL A 466 -26.71 -2.45 17.94
CA VAL A 466 -26.04 -3.22 16.91
C VAL A 466 -26.82 -4.47 16.55
N MET A 467 -26.96 -4.69 15.24
CA MET A 467 -27.41 -5.96 14.68
C MET A 467 -26.19 -6.65 14.04
N PRO A 468 -25.91 -7.92 14.40
CA PRO A 468 -24.82 -8.64 13.79
C PRO A 468 -25.08 -8.82 12.29
N PRO A 469 -24.17 -8.38 11.39
CA PRO A 469 -24.34 -8.59 9.96
C PRO A 469 -24.13 -10.06 9.60
N ALA A 470 -24.79 -10.54 8.54
CA ALA A 470 -24.61 -11.90 8.03
C ALA A 470 -23.20 -12.15 7.48
N GLY A 471 -22.43 -11.11 7.21
CA GLY A 471 -21.08 -11.16 6.69
C GLY A 471 -20.34 -9.83 6.84
N GLY A 472 -19.20 -9.73 6.15
CA GLY A 472 -18.37 -8.53 6.16
C GLY A 472 -17.32 -8.51 7.27
N MET A 473 -16.65 -7.36 7.41
CA MET A 473 -15.50 -7.19 8.31
C MET A 473 -15.70 -6.09 9.35
N ALA A 474 -16.91 -5.55 9.45
CA ALA A 474 -17.25 -4.47 10.38
C ALA A 474 -18.72 -4.55 10.80
N LEU A 475 -19.04 -3.92 11.93
CA LEU A 475 -20.39 -3.64 12.38
C LEU A 475 -20.77 -2.21 11.97
N TRP A 476 -22.05 -2.00 11.70
CA TRP A 476 -22.66 -0.70 11.65
C TRP A 476 -23.54 -0.52 12.89
N ALA A 477 -23.03 0.24 13.85
CA ALA A 477 -23.68 0.43 15.15
C ALA A 477 -24.37 1.79 15.18
N ARG A 478 -25.69 1.79 15.38
CA ARG A 478 -26.47 3.01 15.59
C ARG A 478 -26.21 3.54 16.98
N VAL A 479 -26.11 4.85 17.10
CA VAL A 479 -25.81 5.55 18.35
C VAL A 479 -26.96 6.52 18.66
N ASP A 480 -27.26 6.68 19.94
CA ASP A 480 -28.28 7.65 20.41
C ASP A 480 -27.97 9.04 19.84
N PRO A 481 -28.94 9.71 19.21
CA PRO A 481 -28.79 11.05 18.64
C PRO A 481 -28.29 12.13 19.63
N ALA A 482 -28.47 11.92 20.93
CA ALA A 482 -27.96 12.84 21.95
C ALA A 482 -26.43 12.80 22.11
N VAL A 483 -25.74 11.79 21.54
CA VAL A 483 -24.28 11.65 21.64
C VAL A 483 -23.60 12.45 20.54
N ASP A 484 -22.71 13.34 20.92
CA ASP A 484 -21.77 14.00 20.02
C ASP A 484 -20.69 13.00 19.59
N LEU A 485 -20.84 12.44 18.38
CA LEU A 485 -19.97 11.40 17.84
C LEU A 485 -18.54 11.89 17.54
N ASP A 486 -18.37 13.14 17.19
CA ASP A 486 -17.05 13.71 16.91
C ASP A 486 -16.25 13.82 18.21
N ARG A 487 -16.84 14.43 19.21
CA ARG A 487 -16.24 14.52 20.54
C ARG A 487 -15.99 13.14 21.15
N TRP A 488 -16.92 12.19 20.96
CA TRP A 488 -16.73 10.83 21.44
C TRP A 488 -15.56 10.13 20.74
N SER A 489 -15.40 10.31 19.44
CA SER A 489 -14.27 9.76 18.68
C SER A 489 -12.93 10.36 19.14
N GLU A 490 -12.87 11.67 19.38
CA GLU A 490 -11.67 12.35 19.89
C GLU A 490 -11.30 11.84 21.29
N ARG A 491 -12.26 11.80 22.21
CA ARG A 491 -12.05 11.24 23.57
C ARG A 491 -11.69 9.76 23.53
N GLY A 492 -12.24 9.01 22.57
CA GLY A 492 -11.87 7.61 22.35
C GLY A 492 -10.37 7.45 22.13
N VAL A 493 -9.75 8.29 21.28
CA VAL A 493 -8.31 8.25 21.02
C VAL A 493 -7.50 8.53 22.31
N GLU A 494 -7.93 9.48 23.14
CA GLU A 494 -7.30 9.78 24.43
C GLU A 494 -7.37 8.58 25.40
N HIS A 495 -8.41 7.75 25.28
CA HIS A 495 -8.57 6.50 26.04
C HIS A 495 -7.99 5.28 25.32
N GLY A 496 -7.24 5.46 24.23
CA GLY A 496 -6.56 4.38 23.51
C GLY A 496 -7.49 3.51 22.66
N VAL A 497 -8.61 4.06 22.16
CA VAL A 497 -9.49 3.40 21.17
C VAL A 497 -9.82 4.33 20.01
N GLY A 498 -9.61 3.87 18.77
CA GLY A 498 -9.81 4.64 17.55
C GLY A 498 -11.00 4.16 16.74
N PHE A 499 -12.01 4.99 16.58
CA PHE A 499 -13.17 4.78 15.70
C PHE A 499 -13.54 6.09 15.01
N LEU A 500 -14.43 6.03 14.02
CA LEU A 500 -14.79 7.20 13.22
C LEU A 500 -16.30 7.43 13.22
N PRO A 501 -16.77 8.70 13.33
CA PRO A 501 -18.17 9.05 13.24
C PRO A 501 -18.74 8.76 11.85
N GLY A 502 -20.02 8.39 11.82
CA GLY A 502 -20.73 7.97 10.60
C GLY A 502 -20.78 9.02 9.50
N ARG A 503 -20.76 10.33 9.86
CA ARG A 503 -20.73 11.44 8.90
C ARG A 503 -19.55 11.39 7.91
N ARG A 504 -18.45 10.71 8.26
CA ARG A 504 -17.32 10.51 7.34
C ARG A 504 -17.65 9.65 6.13
N TYR A 505 -18.75 8.91 6.19
CA TYR A 505 -19.24 8.05 5.12
C TYR A 505 -20.46 8.65 4.42
N ALA A 506 -20.93 9.83 4.85
CA ALA A 506 -21.99 10.58 4.18
C ALA A 506 -21.41 11.41 3.04
N PHE A 507 -22.06 11.37 1.88
CA PHE A 507 -21.61 12.06 0.67
C PHE A 507 -21.57 13.59 0.85
N ASP A 508 -22.52 14.13 1.57
CA ASP A 508 -22.68 15.56 1.90
C ASP A 508 -22.04 15.95 3.23
N GLY A 509 -21.43 14.99 3.95
CA GLY A 509 -20.91 15.21 5.29
C GLY A 509 -21.98 15.43 6.37
N GLY A 510 -23.26 15.17 6.04
CA GLY A 510 -24.40 15.31 6.95
C GLY A 510 -24.32 14.43 8.19
N GLN A 511 -25.13 14.75 9.18
CA GLN A 511 -25.18 14.02 10.46
C GLN A 511 -25.64 12.57 10.24
N VAL A 512 -24.88 11.63 10.79
CA VAL A 512 -25.18 10.19 10.77
C VAL A 512 -24.93 9.64 12.17
N HIS A 513 -26.01 9.33 12.88
CA HIS A 513 -25.96 8.80 14.26
C HIS A 513 -25.60 7.31 14.27
N ALA A 514 -24.39 7.01 13.79
CA ALA A 514 -23.85 5.66 13.76
C ALA A 514 -22.33 5.69 13.69
N VAL A 515 -21.69 4.57 14.00
CA VAL A 515 -20.26 4.34 13.86
C VAL A 515 -20.01 3.01 13.14
N ARG A 516 -18.95 2.97 12.33
CA ARG A 516 -18.49 1.72 11.69
C ARG A 516 -17.32 1.16 12.47
N LEU A 517 -17.47 -0.06 12.99
CA LEU A 517 -16.51 -0.72 13.88
C LEU A 517 -16.00 -2.00 13.24
N GLY A 518 -14.73 -2.00 12.81
CA GLY A 518 -14.04 -3.18 12.27
C GLY A 518 -13.68 -4.16 13.39
N PHE A 519 -14.09 -5.42 13.26
CA PHE A 519 -13.84 -6.46 14.26
C PHE A 519 -12.71 -7.44 13.86
N THR A 520 -12.21 -7.35 12.65
CA THR A 520 -11.29 -8.35 12.11
C THR A 520 -9.84 -8.18 12.53
N PRO A 521 -9.27 -6.97 12.75
CA PRO A 521 -7.85 -6.81 13.08
C PRO A 521 -7.50 -7.11 14.54
N LEU A 522 -8.48 -7.04 15.44
CA LEU A 522 -8.33 -7.24 16.88
C LEU A 522 -8.82 -8.62 17.30
N ASP A 523 -8.25 -9.20 18.36
CA ASP A 523 -8.76 -10.43 18.93
C ASP A 523 -9.95 -10.17 19.89
N GLU A 524 -10.53 -11.23 20.42
CA GLU A 524 -11.74 -11.15 21.25
C GLU A 524 -11.52 -10.36 22.53
N GLN A 525 -10.33 -10.43 23.14
CA GLN A 525 -9.96 -9.67 24.35
C GLN A 525 -9.71 -8.19 24.00
N GLU A 526 -8.98 -7.94 22.92
CA GLU A 526 -8.77 -6.57 22.40
C GLU A 526 -10.10 -5.89 22.03
N LEU A 527 -11.09 -6.63 21.52
CA LEU A 527 -12.42 -6.12 21.16
C LEU A 527 -13.25 -5.75 22.40
N ASP A 528 -13.22 -6.58 23.46
CA ASP A 528 -13.89 -6.26 24.73
C ASP A 528 -13.26 -5.03 25.38
N GLU A 529 -11.93 -4.99 25.43
CA GLU A 529 -11.19 -3.83 25.94
C GLU A 529 -11.49 -2.55 25.15
N ALA A 530 -11.58 -2.64 23.83
CA ALA A 530 -11.93 -1.50 22.99
C ALA A 530 -13.36 -0.97 23.32
N ALA A 531 -14.34 -1.85 23.48
CA ALA A 531 -15.69 -1.47 23.87
C ALA A 531 -15.74 -0.84 25.27
N ARG A 532 -14.96 -1.36 26.22
CA ARG A 532 -14.82 -0.83 27.58
C ARG A 532 -14.20 0.58 27.55
N ARG A 533 -13.16 0.81 26.74
CA ARG A 533 -12.55 2.14 26.55
C ARG A 533 -13.52 3.13 25.90
N MET A 534 -14.29 2.70 24.90
CA MET A 534 -15.36 3.51 24.30
C MET A 534 -16.38 3.95 25.35
N ALA A 535 -16.80 3.04 26.23
CA ALA A 535 -17.75 3.34 27.32
C ALA A 535 -17.16 4.31 28.35
N THR A 536 -15.87 4.20 28.68
CA THR A 536 -15.18 5.14 29.58
C THR A 536 -15.11 6.53 28.97
N ALA A 537 -14.69 6.65 27.70
CA ALA A 537 -14.67 7.91 26.97
C ALA A 537 -16.03 8.59 26.93
N LEU A 538 -17.11 7.81 26.75
CA LEU A 538 -18.47 8.33 26.72
C LEU A 538 -18.94 8.84 28.10
N ARG A 539 -18.66 8.11 29.17
CA ARG A 539 -19.03 8.53 30.56
C ARG A 539 -18.40 9.85 30.94
N GLU A 540 -17.17 10.11 30.52
CA GLU A 540 -16.47 11.37 30.82
C GLU A 540 -16.99 12.55 30.00
N MET A 541 -17.74 12.31 28.94
CA MET A 541 -18.43 13.36 28.18
C MET A 541 -19.74 13.83 28.83
N ALA A 542 -20.33 12.97 29.66
CA ALA A 542 -21.53 13.34 30.40
C ALA A 542 -21.24 14.53 31.33
N PRO A 543 -22.03 15.61 31.35
CA PRO A 543 -21.83 16.69 32.29
C PRO A 543 -21.87 16.09 33.71
N ARG A 544 -20.88 16.42 34.53
CA ARG A 544 -20.90 16.06 35.95
C ARG A 544 -22.13 16.65 36.57
N SER A 545 -23.25 15.87 36.61
CA SER A 545 -24.48 16.27 37.28
C SER A 545 -24.14 16.52 38.74
N SER A 546 -24.43 17.73 39.19
CA SER A 546 -24.35 18.28 40.53
C SER A 546 -24.63 17.26 41.66
N GLN A 547 -23.60 16.55 42.10
CA GLN A 547 -23.58 15.91 43.41
C GLN A 547 -23.17 16.90 44.52
N ALA A 548 -23.63 18.16 44.43
CA ALA A 548 -23.35 19.17 45.43
C ALA A 548 -24.55 20.04 45.72
N ARG A 549 -25.72 19.42 45.99
CA ARG A 549 -26.84 20.08 46.67
C ARG A 549 -27.52 19.10 47.62
N GLY A 550 -26.88 18.86 48.74
CA GLY A 550 -27.45 18.00 49.74
C GLY A 550 -26.74 18.02 51.08
N ALA A 551 -26.04 19.13 51.43
CA ALA A 551 -25.42 19.25 52.75
C ALA A 551 -25.37 20.72 53.21
N SER A 552 -26.56 21.37 53.33
CA SER A 552 -26.69 22.56 54.17
C SER A 552 -28.16 22.93 54.33
N GLN A 553 -28.93 22.14 55.06
CA GLN A 553 -30.10 22.60 55.80
C GLN A 553 -30.31 21.59 56.93
N GLY A 554 -29.80 21.94 58.10
CA GLY A 554 -29.98 21.18 59.33
C GLY A 554 -29.15 21.77 60.47
N SER A 555 -29.48 22.99 60.88
CA SER A 555 -29.20 23.51 62.24
C SER A 555 -30.23 24.59 62.53
#